data_c7b30a3faf511787c816fb14dcc2753f
#
_entry.id   c7b30a3faf511787c816fb14dcc2753f
#
_cell.length_a   1.000
_cell.length_b   1.000
_cell.length_c   1.000
_cell.angle_alpha   90.00
_cell.angle_beta   90.00
_cell.angle_gamma   90.00
#
_symmetry.space_group_name_H-M   'P 1'
#
loop_
_entity.id
_entity.type
_entity.pdbx_description
1 polymer ?
#
loop_
_entity_poly.entity_id
_entity_poly.type
_entity_poly.pdbx_seq_one_letter_code
_entity_poly.pdbx_strand_id
1 'polypeptide(L)'
;MILVGGEGTRLRPLTARTPKPMLPLVDRPLLAYTFEHLARHGVDRAILSCGYLPTLIEAHFGDRYGGLALSYRVEPTPLGTGGGIRFGAEGLSETFVALNGDVLHGADLREMLSFHRERGAAATILLAPVDDPSRYGLVRCAEDGSVRAFVEKPPVEEIDTNLINAGLYLLEPEVLELVEPGRAVSIERDVFPRLVEAGSLFGFPLDGYWRDIGTPESYLEAHRDVLERNFGSELGDLLGPGYLLVAPDARIADGARLVPPVFVGAGAVIETGARIGSLSVVGDGAWIGARAEIDSTVIAAGARVGEATTIVGSIVGEHADVGAGCRIQGLSVVGPGARVGERNMLDHGIRIAAGETIAPDALTFS
;
A
#
# COMPACT_ATOMS: atom_id res chain seq x y z
N MET A 1 -5.28 13.27 -9.60
CA MET A 1 -3.79 13.33 -9.60
C MET A 1 -3.25 12.37 -8.56
N ILE A 2 -2.32 11.46 -8.93
CA ILE A 2 -1.79 10.44 -8.03
C ILE A 2 -0.26 10.54 -8.01
N LEU A 3 0.34 10.66 -6.83
CA LEU A 3 1.78 10.65 -6.65
C LEU A 3 2.28 9.20 -6.53
N VAL A 4 3.09 8.77 -7.49
CA VAL A 4 3.67 7.41 -7.54
C VAL A 4 5.19 7.43 -7.69
N GLY A 5 5.85 8.49 -7.19
CA GLY A 5 7.27 8.75 -7.41
C GLY A 5 8.24 8.12 -6.41
N GLY A 6 7.77 7.57 -5.30
CA GLY A 6 8.62 7.10 -4.20
C GLY A 6 9.31 5.74 -4.45
N GLU A 7 10.60 5.61 -4.08
CA GLU A 7 11.36 4.34 -4.18
C GLU A 7 10.91 3.24 -3.20
N GLY A 8 10.16 3.56 -2.15
CA GLY A 8 9.70 2.59 -1.15
C GLY A 8 10.83 1.87 -0.41
N THR A 9 11.92 2.55 -0.08
CA THR A 9 13.15 1.96 0.50
C THR A 9 12.93 1.17 1.78
N ARG A 10 11.96 1.59 2.62
CA ARG A 10 11.61 0.89 3.87
C ARG A 10 10.98 -0.49 3.65
N LEU A 11 10.37 -0.71 2.46
CA LEU A 11 9.79 -1.99 2.05
C LEU A 11 10.80 -2.94 1.39
N ARG A 12 12.06 -2.51 1.17
CA ARG A 12 13.07 -3.42 0.65
C ARG A 12 13.18 -4.66 1.56
N PRO A 13 13.33 -5.86 0.95
CA PRO A 13 13.70 -6.16 -0.44
C PRO A 13 12.54 -6.23 -1.44
N LEU A 14 11.27 -6.08 -1.04
CA LEU A 14 10.11 -6.23 -1.92
C LEU A 14 10.12 -5.20 -3.07
N THR A 15 10.53 -3.96 -2.78
CA THR A 15 10.59 -2.85 -3.75
C THR A 15 11.91 -2.77 -4.52
N ALA A 16 12.75 -3.79 -4.47
CA ALA A 16 14.05 -3.77 -5.17
C ALA A 16 13.89 -3.70 -6.71
N ARG A 17 12.83 -4.27 -7.25
CA ARG A 17 12.55 -4.37 -8.70
C ARG A 17 11.11 -3.98 -9.06
N THR A 18 10.27 -3.69 -8.08
CA THR A 18 8.84 -3.40 -8.24
C THR A 18 8.55 -2.08 -7.55
N PRO A 19 7.98 -1.07 -8.24
CA PRO A 19 7.57 0.17 -7.59
C PRO A 19 6.55 -0.13 -6.47
N LYS A 20 6.62 0.62 -5.37
CA LYS A 20 5.74 0.43 -4.22
C LYS A 20 4.25 0.33 -4.61
N PRO A 21 3.68 1.20 -5.47
CA PRO A 21 2.27 1.11 -5.87
C PRO A 21 1.92 -0.14 -6.68
N MET A 22 2.94 -0.85 -7.19
CA MET A 22 2.79 -2.10 -7.94
C MET A 22 2.97 -3.35 -7.09
N LEU A 23 3.31 -3.21 -5.80
CA LEU A 23 3.34 -4.37 -4.92
C LEU A 23 1.97 -5.03 -4.87
N PRO A 24 1.88 -6.36 -5.03
CA PRO A 24 0.62 -7.07 -4.92
C PRO A 24 0.01 -6.91 -3.53
N LEU A 25 -1.25 -6.54 -3.45
CA LEU A 25 -2.04 -6.58 -2.24
C LEU A 25 -3.14 -7.62 -2.44
N VAL A 26 -2.97 -8.79 -1.87
CA VAL A 26 -3.76 -10.01 -2.07
C VAL A 26 -3.72 -10.48 -3.52
N ASP A 27 -4.57 -9.98 -4.42
CA ASP A 27 -4.75 -10.48 -5.80
C ASP A 27 -4.30 -9.51 -6.91
N ARG A 28 -4.09 -8.22 -6.58
CA ARG A 28 -3.81 -7.15 -7.55
C ARG A 28 -2.85 -6.11 -7.00
N PRO A 29 -2.22 -5.25 -7.84
CA PRO A 29 -1.37 -4.17 -7.34
C PRO A 29 -2.11 -3.22 -6.41
N LEU A 30 -1.40 -2.70 -5.39
CA LEU A 30 -1.92 -1.71 -4.46
C LEU A 30 -2.64 -0.54 -5.16
N LEU A 31 -2.08 -0.04 -6.26
CA LEU A 31 -2.63 1.07 -7.02
C LEU A 31 -4.00 0.76 -7.63
N ALA A 32 -4.31 -0.50 -7.92
CA ALA A 32 -5.62 -0.92 -8.43
C ALA A 32 -6.75 -0.61 -7.44
N TYR A 33 -6.52 -0.81 -6.15
CA TYR A 33 -7.50 -0.45 -5.12
C TYR A 33 -7.78 1.05 -5.08
N THR A 34 -6.75 1.87 -5.28
CA THR A 34 -6.90 3.33 -5.40
C THR A 34 -7.76 3.68 -6.63
N PHE A 35 -7.51 3.05 -7.78
CA PHE A 35 -8.30 3.26 -8.99
C PHE A 35 -9.76 2.86 -8.81
N GLU A 36 -10.03 1.72 -8.19
CA GLU A 36 -11.40 1.26 -7.88
C GLU A 36 -12.12 2.24 -6.95
N HIS A 37 -11.42 2.74 -5.93
CA HIS A 37 -11.98 3.72 -5.02
C HIS A 37 -12.35 5.03 -5.73
N LEU A 38 -11.46 5.57 -6.56
CA LEU A 38 -11.71 6.77 -7.36
C LEU A 38 -12.89 6.58 -8.31
N ALA A 39 -12.93 5.45 -9.04
CA ALA A 39 -14.01 5.15 -9.99
C ALA A 39 -15.38 5.04 -9.30
N ARG A 40 -15.45 4.42 -8.12
CA ARG A 40 -16.68 4.33 -7.31
C ARG A 40 -17.23 5.71 -6.88
N HIS A 41 -16.34 6.69 -6.72
CA HIS A 41 -16.73 8.07 -6.39
C HIS A 41 -16.98 8.96 -7.61
N GLY A 42 -16.97 8.38 -8.82
CA GLY A 42 -17.31 9.09 -10.06
C GLY A 42 -16.16 9.87 -10.68
N VAL A 43 -14.93 9.58 -10.28
CA VAL A 43 -13.72 10.07 -10.97
C VAL A 43 -13.56 9.27 -12.27
N ASP A 44 -13.45 9.95 -13.40
CA ASP A 44 -13.35 9.34 -14.74
C ASP A 44 -11.94 9.41 -15.34
N ARG A 45 -11.05 10.18 -14.74
CA ARG A 45 -9.68 10.40 -15.22
C ARG A 45 -8.69 10.51 -14.07
N ALA A 46 -7.56 9.80 -14.17
CA ALA A 46 -6.43 9.91 -13.26
C ALA A 46 -5.14 10.24 -14.01
N ILE A 47 -4.36 11.15 -13.45
CA ILE A 47 -3.03 11.53 -13.92
C ILE A 47 -2.04 11.04 -12.87
N LEU A 48 -1.09 10.21 -13.28
CA LEU A 48 -0.06 9.67 -12.40
C LEU A 48 1.23 10.48 -12.58
N SER A 49 1.74 11.09 -11.50
CA SER A 49 3.09 11.68 -11.48
C SER A 49 4.06 10.62 -11.03
N CYS A 50 4.91 10.18 -11.96
CA CYS A 50 5.76 9.01 -11.83
C CYS A 50 7.23 9.43 -11.68
N GLY A 51 7.93 8.91 -10.66
CA GLY A 51 9.37 9.09 -10.52
C GLY A 51 10.14 7.79 -10.73
N TYR A 52 9.84 6.75 -9.96
CA TYR A 52 10.56 5.48 -9.97
C TYR A 52 9.86 4.41 -10.82
N LEU A 53 10.59 3.83 -11.80
CA LEU A 53 10.14 2.73 -12.68
C LEU A 53 8.75 2.97 -13.33
N PRO A 54 8.51 4.13 -13.96
CA PRO A 54 7.18 4.48 -14.51
C PRO A 54 6.70 3.52 -15.58
N THR A 55 7.60 2.94 -16.37
CA THR A 55 7.27 2.01 -17.46
C THR A 55 6.60 0.73 -16.98
N LEU A 56 6.86 0.28 -15.76
CA LEU A 56 6.19 -0.90 -15.19
C LEU A 56 4.73 -0.62 -14.86
N ILE A 57 4.42 0.58 -14.39
CA ILE A 57 3.06 1.00 -14.07
C ILE A 57 2.25 1.13 -15.37
N GLU A 58 2.79 1.85 -16.35
CA GLU A 58 2.15 2.05 -17.65
C GLU A 58 1.95 0.75 -18.42
N ALA A 59 2.97 -0.14 -18.43
CA ALA A 59 2.88 -1.44 -19.09
C ALA A 59 1.81 -2.36 -18.49
N HIS A 60 1.56 -2.24 -17.17
CA HIS A 60 0.56 -3.06 -16.49
C HIS A 60 -0.87 -2.54 -16.67
N PHE A 61 -1.09 -1.22 -16.50
CA PHE A 61 -2.43 -0.65 -16.48
C PHE A 61 -2.89 -0.08 -17.83
N GLY A 62 -1.95 0.21 -18.75
CA GLY A 62 -2.27 0.86 -20.02
C GLY A 62 -2.87 2.25 -19.84
N ASP A 63 -3.76 2.64 -20.75
CA ASP A 63 -4.42 3.94 -20.77
C ASP A 63 -5.80 3.96 -20.05
N ARG A 64 -6.22 2.80 -19.50
CA ARG A 64 -7.52 2.66 -18.84
C ARG A 64 -7.52 1.50 -17.83
N TYR A 65 -8.13 1.75 -16.68
CA TYR A 65 -8.44 0.70 -15.70
C TYR A 65 -9.92 0.79 -15.30
N GLY A 66 -10.70 -0.25 -15.61
CA GLY A 66 -12.15 -0.17 -15.46
C GLY A 66 -12.75 1.03 -16.23
N GLY A 67 -13.50 1.87 -15.51
CA GLY A 67 -14.07 3.13 -16.06
C GLY A 67 -13.10 4.32 -16.09
N LEU A 68 -11.93 4.22 -15.44
CA LEU A 68 -11.01 5.31 -15.22
C LEU A 68 -10.00 5.43 -16.37
N ALA A 69 -9.94 6.59 -17.05
CA ALA A 69 -8.89 6.89 -18.03
C ALA A 69 -7.58 7.25 -17.30
N LEU A 70 -6.47 6.69 -17.75
CA LEU A 70 -5.16 6.88 -17.13
C LEU A 70 -4.22 7.66 -18.04
N SER A 71 -3.43 8.56 -17.45
CA SER A 71 -2.33 9.23 -18.14
C SER A 71 -1.12 9.31 -17.21
N TYR A 72 0.08 9.29 -17.80
CA TYR A 72 1.34 9.20 -17.05
C TYR A 72 2.20 10.40 -17.36
N ARG A 73 2.73 11.02 -16.32
CA ARG A 73 3.70 12.12 -16.42
C ARG A 73 4.95 11.73 -15.66
N VAL A 74 6.04 11.59 -16.37
CA VAL A 74 7.34 11.18 -15.78
C VAL A 74 8.09 12.41 -15.33
N GLU A 75 8.35 12.50 -14.03
CA GLU A 75 9.14 13.59 -13.45
C GLU A 75 10.59 13.52 -13.98
N PRO A 76 11.14 14.59 -14.52
CA PRO A 76 12.52 14.60 -15.02
C PRO A 76 13.55 14.43 -13.90
N THR A 77 13.21 14.86 -12.70
CA THR A 77 13.94 14.72 -11.43
C THR A 77 12.93 14.66 -10.30
N PRO A 78 13.27 14.11 -9.12
CA PRO A 78 12.34 14.13 -7.97
C PRO A 78 11.94 15.56 -7.61
N LEU A 79 10.63 15.85 -7.76
CA LEU A 79 10.07 17.19 -7.54
C LEU A 79 9.47 17.40 -6.14
N GLY A 80 9.48 16.36 -5.29
CA GLY A 80 8.77 16.39 -4.00
C GLY A 80 7.26 16.36 -4.16
N THR A 81 6.51 16.36 -3.05
CA THR A 81 5.04 16.21 -3.09
C THR A 81 4.36 17.36 -3.80
N GLY A 82 4.67 18.60 -3.46
CA GLY A 82 4.10 19.80 -4.09
C GLY A 82 4.50 19.96 -5.55
N GLY A 83 5.79 19.77 -5.85
CA GLY A 83 6.29 19.85 -7.23
C GLY A 83 5.72 18.75 -8.12
N GLY A 84 5.58 17.52 -7.63
CA GLY A 84 4.96 16.40 -8.34
C GLY A 84 3.46 16.64 -8.60
N ILE A 85 2.73 17.22 -7.63
CA ILE A 85 1.32 17.62 -7.82
C ILE A 85 1.23 18.70 -8.90
N ARG A 86 2.02 19.76 -8.82
CA ARG A 86 2.03 20.82 -9.84
C ARG A 86 2.33 20.25 -11.23
N PHE A 87 3.37 19.45 -11.35
CA PHE A 87 3.78 18.84 -12.62
C PHE A 87 2.67 17.92 -13.18
N GLY A 88 2.09 17.08 -12.34
CA GLY A 88 1.00 16.19 -12.72
C GLY A 88 -0.32 16.89 -13.03
N ALA A 89 -0.61 18.01 -12.37
CA ALA A 89 -1.87 18.76 -12.51
C ALA A 89 -1.82 19.89 -13.55
N GLU A 90 -0.70 20.05 -14.27
CA GLU A 90 -0.58 21.09 -15.29
C GLU A 90 -1.72 21.00 -16.33
N GLY A 91 -2.43 22.12 -16.50
CA GLY A 91 -3.58 22.22 -17.40
C GLY A 91 -4.92 21.82 -16.77
N LEU A 92 -4.97 21.44 -15.50
CA LEU A 92 -6.23 21.34 -14.77
C LEU A 92 -6.72 22.75 -14.39
N SER A 93 -8.01 22.99 -14.58
CA SER A 93 -8.69 24.28 -14.34
C SER A 93 -9.88 24.17 -13.38
N GLU A 94 -10.09 23.02 -12.80
CA GLU A 94 -11.16 22.75 -11.84
C GLU A 94 -10.59 22.12 -10.58
N THR A 95 -11.34 22.14 -9.47
CA THR A 95 -11.01 21.42 -8.23
C THR A 95 -10.62 19.98 -8.53
N PHE A 96 -9.53 19.52 -8.03
CA PHE A 96 -9.07 18.16 -8.27
C PHE A 96 -8.62 17.44 -6.99
N VAL A 97 -8.70 16.12 -7.03
CA VAL A 97 -8.14 15.25 -5.98
C VAL A 97 -6.65 15.06 -6.23
N ALA A 98 -5.82 15.28 -5.22
CA ALA A 98 -4.42 14.87 -5.21
C ALA A 98 -4.22 13.85 -4.07
N LEU A 99 -3.54 12.74 -4.36
CA LEU A 99 -3.35 11.69 -3.35
C LEU A 99 -2.01 10.96 -3.51
N ASN A 100 -1.55 10.38 -2.41
CA ASN A 100 -0.40 9.50 -2.37
C ASN A 100 -0.82 8.10 -2.84
N GLY A 101 -0.14 7.54 -3.84
CA GLY A 101 -0.45 6.22 -4.43
C GLY A 101 -0.04 5.02 -3.56
N ASP A 102 0.34 5.26 -2.32
CA ASP A 102 0.80 4.26 -1.35
C ASP A 102 -0.04 4.21 -0.07
N VAL A 103 -1.18 4.89 -0.07
CA VAL A 103 -2.14 4.95 1.03
C VAL A 103 -3.47 4.33 0.62
N LEU A 104 -4.03 3.49 1.48
CA LEU A 104 -5.41 3.02 1.37
C LEU A 104 -6.30 3.83 2.32
N HIS A 105 -7.48 4.21 1.85
CA HIS A 105 -8.45 4.95 2.66
C HIS A 105 -9.89 4.66 2.22
N GLY A 106 -10.82 4.78 3.17
CA GLY A 106 -12.26 4.63 2.93
C GLY A 106 -13.02 5.96 2.83
N ALA A 107 -12.35 7.07 2.52
CA ALA A 107 -12.96 8.40 2.49
C ALA A 107 -14.07 8.53 1.45
N ASP A 108 -15.20 9.12 1.81
CA ASP A 108 -16.21 9.56 0.84
C ASP A 108 -15.76 10.87 0.18
N LEU A 109 -15.31 10.75 -1.08
CA LEU A 109 -14.81 11.91 -1.84
C LEU A 109 -15.92 12.91 -2.19
N ARG A 110 -17.18 12.49 -2.23
CA ARG A 110 -18.31 13.39 -2.53
C ARG A 110 -18.64 14.24 -1.31
N GLU A 111 -18.65 13.63 -0.14
CA GLU A 111 -18.83 14.37 1.13
C GLU A 111 -17.69 15.35 1.34
N MET A 112 -16.44 14.91 1.11
CA MET A 112 -15.28 15.78 1.20
C MET A 112 -15.34 16.95 0.21
N LEU A 113 -15.81 16.74 -1.03
CA LEU A 113 -15.98 17.78 -2.03
C LEU A 113 -17.09 18.77 -1.64
N SER A 114 -18.19 18.28 -1.05
CA SER A 114 -19.26 19.14 -0.54
C SER A 114 -18.73 20.07 0.56
N PHE A 115 -18.04 19.48 1.53
CA PHE A 115 -17.38 20.22 2.62
C PHE A 115 -16.41 21.29 2.07
N HIS A 116 -15.53 20.89 1.15
CA HIS A 116 -14.56 21.78 0.51
C HIS A 116 -15.23 23.02 -0.11
N ARG A 117 -16.30 22.83 -0.87
CA ARG A 117 -17.07 23.89 -1.51
C ARG A 117 -17.81 24.78 -0.52
N GLU A 118 -18.44 24.18 0.49
CA GLU A 118 -19.16 24.92 1.54
C GLU A 118 -18.24 25.84 2.34
N ARG A 119 -16.98 25.46 2.53
CA ARG A 119 -15.96 26.26 3.21
C ARG A 119 -15.29 27.30 2.31
N GLY A 120 -15.47 27.24 1.00
CA GLY A 120 -14.70 28.04 0.04
C GLY A 120 -13.20 27.80 0.21
N ALA A 121 -12.81 26.56 0.47
CA ALA A 121 -11.43 26.20 0.78
C ALA A 121 -10.56 26.30 -0.48
N ALA A 122 -9.32 26.80 -0.35
CA ALA A 122 -8.31 26.64 -1.40
C ALA A 122 -7.73 25.22 -1.40
N ALA A 123 -7.62 24.61 -0.20
CA ALA A 123 -7.25 23.22 -0.05
C ALA A 123 -7.99 22.57 1.13
N THR A 124 -8.32 21.28 0.99
CA THR A 124 -8.85 20.45 2.07
C THR A 124 -7.99 19.20 2.20
N ILE A 125 -7.51 18.92 3.42
CA ILE A 125 -6.73 17.75 3.76
C ILE A 125 -7.65 16.70 4.38
N LEU A 126 -7.58 15.45 3.91
CA LEU A 126 -8.16 14.32 4.64
C LEU A 126 -7.36 14.07 5.91
N LEU A 127 -8.04 13.97 7.05
CA LEU A 127 -7.44 13.73 8.35
C LEU A 127 -7.78 12.33 8.85
N ALA A 128 -6.77 11.54 9.21
CA ALA A 128 -6.96 10.25 9.83
C ALA A 128 -6.55 10.26 11.31
N PRO A 129 -7.33 9.66 12.21
CA PRO A 129 -6.88 9.44 13.58
C PRO A 129 -5.91 8.24 13.62
N VAL A 130 -4.80 8.39 14.33
CA VAL A 130 -3.81 7.30 14.52
C VAL A 130 -3.35 7.24 15.96
N ASP A 131 -2.89 6.06 16.42
CA ASP A 131 -2.39 5.86 17.78
C ASP A 131 -1.04 6.56 18.01
N ASP A 132 -0.15 6.52 17.00
CA ASP A 132 1.16 7.17 17.03
C ASP A 132 1.32 8.16 15.86
N PRO A 133 1.06 9.46 16.09
CA PRO A 133 1.19 10.50 15.07
C PRO A 133 2.63 10.98 14.81
N SER A 134 3.62 10.54 15.59
CA SER A 134 5.01 11.06 15.55
C SER A 134 5.70 10.95 14.18
N ARG A 135 5.20 10.05 13.31
CA ARG A 135 5.78 9.76 11.99
C ARG A 135 5.13 10.52 10.85
N TYR A 136 4.08 11.27 11.13
CA TYR A 136 3.20 11.90 10.14
C TYR A 136 3.15 13.42 10.33
N GLY A 137 2.47 14.10 9.42
CA GLY A 137 2.12 15.52 9.59
C GLY A 137 0.94 15.67 10.53
N LEU A 138 1.15 16.25 11.70
CA LEU A 138 0.13 16.55 12.70
C LEU A 138 -0.72 17.74 12.25
N VAL A 139 -2.04 17.65 12.35
CA VAL A 139 -2.95 18.71 11.94
C VAL A 139 -3.86 19.13 13.08
N ARG A 140 -3.78 20.40 13.45
CA ARG A 140 -4.65 21.02 14.47
C ARG A 140 -5.75 21.82 13.79
N CYS A 141 -6.99 21.44 14.05
CA CYS A 141 -8.17 22.13 13.48
C CYS A 141 -8.97 22.85 14.56
N ALA A 142 -9.65 23.90 14.14
CA ALA A 142 -10.75 24.48 14.91
C ALA A 142 -12.04 23.68 14.71
N GLU A 143 -13.09 24.00 15.47
CA GLU A 143 -14.39 23.33 15.40
C GLU A 143 -15.06 23.44 14.00
N ASP A 144 -14.79 24.51 13.27
CA ASP A 144 -15.29 24.71 11.92
C ASP A 144 -14.51 23.96 10.83
N GLY A 145 -13.47 23.19 11.23
CA GLY A 145 -12.58 22.45 10.34
C GLY A 145 -11.41 23.27 9.80
N SER A 146 -11.32 24.59 10.07
CA SER A 146 -10.16 25.39 9.62
C SER A 146 -8.87 24.90 10.28
N VAL A 147 -7.81 24.70 9.51
CA VAL A 147 -6.51 24.26 10.03
C VAL A 147 -5.80 25.43 10.70
N ARG A 148 -5.43 25.24 11.96
CA ARG A 148 -4.72 26.24 12.79
C ARG A 148 -3.21 26.05 12.79
N ALA A 149 -2.78 24.80 12.65
CA ALA A 149 -1.36 24.47 12.54
C ALA A 149 -1.18 23.13 11.78
N PHE A 150 -0.11 23.08 11.03
CA PHE A 150 0.40 21.86 10.38
C PHE A 150 1.85 21.66 10.81
N VAL A 151 2.17 20.53 11.42
CA VAL A 151 3.52 20.24 11.94
C VAL A 151 4.00 18.91 11.38
N GLU A 152 4.93 18.95 10.44
CA GLU A 152 5.48 17.75 9.80
C GLU A 152 6.45 17.02 10.74
N LYS A 153 6.12 15.79 11.14
CA LYS A 153 6.88 14.95 12.06
C LYS A 153 7.21 15.64 13.37
N PRO A 154 6.19 15.94 14.19
CA PRO A 154 6.35 16.67 15.42
C PRO A 154 7.24 15.91 16.41
N PRO A 155 8.01 16.60 17.26
CA PRO A 155 8.60 15.99 18.43
C PRO A 155 7.48 15.50 19.38
N VAL A 156 7.78 14.46 20.18
CA VAL A 156 6.76 13.79 21.02
C VAL A 156 6.06 14.76 21.98
N GLU A 157 6.79 15.73 22.49
CA GLU A 157 6.29 16.78 23.40
C GLU A 157 5.30 17.75 22.75
N GLU A 158 5.25 17.83 21.44
CA GLU A 158 4.32 18.69 20.69
C GLU A 158 3.06 17.94 20.23
N ILE A 159 2.95 16.64 20.53
CA ILE A 159 1.80 15.83 20.14
C ILE A 159 0.65 16.07 21.11
N ASP A 160 -0.35 16.81 20.67
CA ASP A 160 -1.57 17.16 21.42
C ASP A 160 -2.87 16.75 20.73
N THR A 161 -2.76 16.14 19.56
CA THR A 161 -3.86 15.54 18.81
C THR A 161 -3.40 14.25 18.10
N ASN A 162 -4.33 13.38 17.77
CA ASN A 162 -4.05 12.16 17.00
C ASN A 162 -4.42 12.29 15.52
N LEU A 163 -4.86 13.48 15.08
CA LEU A 163 -5.24 13.73 13.69
C LEU A 163 -4.01 14.03 12.85
N ILE A 164 -3.83 13.23 11.81
CA ILE A 164 -2.71 13.37 10.89
C ILE A 164 -3.17 13.66 9.46
N ASN A 165 -2.25 14.17 8.66
CA ASN A 165 -2.38 14.25 7.21
C ASN A 165 -2.47 12.84 6.62
N ALA A 166 -3.63 12.49 6.09
CA ALA A 166 -3.90 11.17 5.52
C ALA A 166 -3.35 10.98 4.08
N GLY A 167 -2.72 12.00 3.49
CA GLY A 167 -2.14 11.90 2.15
C GLY A 167 -3.16 11.97 1.01
N LEU A 168 -4.32 12.56 1.26
CA LEU A 168 -5.34 12.88 0.24
C LEU A 168 -5.79 14.32 0.40
N TYR A 169 -5.91 15.01 -0.69
CA TYR A 169 -6.24 16.44 -0.75
C TYR A 169 -7.29 16.74 -1.83
N LEU A 170 -8.17 17.71 -1.57
CA LEU A 170 -8.85 18.48 -2.59
C LEU A 170 -8.13 19.81 -2.74
N LEU A 171 -7.79 20.17 -3.96
CA LEU A 171 -7.02 21.37 -4.27
C LEU A 171 -7.73 22.18 -5.35
N GLU A 172 -7.81 23.49 -5.12
CA GLU A 172 -8.11 24.45 -6.18
C GLU A 172 -6.87 24.69 -7.05
N PRO A 173 -7.02 24.92 -8.36
CA PRO A 173 -5.89 25.13 -9.27
C PRO A 173 -4.94 26.26 -8.84
N GLU A 174 -5.46 27.30 -8.20
CA GLU A 174 -4.70 28.44 -7.69
C GLU A 174 -3.63 28.06 -6.66
N VAL A 175 -3.83 26.96 -5.93
CA VAL A 175 -2.82 26.43 -4.98
C VAL A 175 -1.52 26.11 -5.71
N LEU A 176 -1.59 25.71 -6.98
CA LEU A 176 -0.41 25.39 -7.78
C LEU A 176 0.48 26.62 -8.04
N GLU A 177 -0.05 27.84 -7.96
CA GLU A 177 0.73 29.07 -8.09
C GLU A 177 1.71 29.27 -6.93
N LEU A 178 1.45 28.65 -5.79
CA LEU A 178 2.33 28.67 -4.61
C LEU A 178 3.55 27.76 -4.78
N VAL A 179 3.54 26.88 -5.78
CA VAL A 179 4.61 25.92 -6.05
C VAL A 179 5.48 26.42 -7.19
N GLU A 180 6.79 26.60 -6.99
CA GLU A 180 7.71 27.03 -8.03
C GLU A 180 7.92 25.92 -9.08
N PRO A 181 7.76 26.22 -10.39
CA PRO A 181 7.91 25.21 -11.44
C PRO A 181 9.34 24.62 -11.49
N GLY A 182 9.43 23.30 -11.68
CA GLY A 182 10.71 22.61 -11.89
C GLY A 182 11.61 22.49 -10.66
N ARG A 183 11.11 22.88 -9.48
CA ARG A 183 11.84 22.73 -8.21
C ARG A 183 11.22 21.64 -7.34
N ALA A 184 12.05 21.03 -6.50
CA ALA A 184 11.59 20.14 -5.44
C ALA A 184 10.91 20.97 -4.33
N VAL A 185 9.58 20.80 -4.20
CA VAL A 185 8.74 21.52 -3.24
C VAL A 185 7.94 20.48 -2.46
N SER A 186 7.88 20.60 -1.12
CA SER A 186 6.96 19.83 -0.28
C SER A 186 5.65 20.57 -0.12
N ILE A 187 4.53 19.94 -0.42
CA ILE A 187 3.22 20.56 -0.18
C ILE A 187 2.99 20.80 1.30
N GLU A 188 3.49 19.92 2.15
CA GLU A 188 3.33 19.94 3.59
C GLU A 188 4.16 21.03 4.28
N ARG A 189 5.38 21.26 3.81
CA ARG A 189 6.33 22.19 4.43
C ARG A 189 6.30 23.58 3.81
N ASP A 190 6.05 23.66 2.51
CA ASP A 190 6.24 24.89 1.75
C ASP A 190 4.90 25.54 1.35
N VAL A 191 3.81 24.75 1.21
CA VAL A 191 2.51 25.23 0.73
C VAL A 191 1.46 25.32 1.84
N PHE A 192 1.24 24.25 2.60
CA PHE A 192 0.22 24.23 3.63
C PHE A 192 0.38 25.33 4.69
N PRO A 193 1.59 25.66 5.21
CA PRO A 193 1.75 26.76 6.13
C PRO A 193 1.24 28.10 5.58
N ARG A 194 1.45 28.38 4.29
CA ARG A 194 0.95 29.59 3.62
C ARG A 194 -0.58 29.61 3.51
N LEU A 195 -1.19 28.47 3.26
CA LEU A 195 -2.65 28.34 3.25
C LEU A 195 -3.27 28.45 4.64
N VAL A 196 -2.56 28.00 5.69
CA VAL A 196 -2.94 28.21 7.11
C VAL A 196 -2.95 29.71 7.43
N GLU A 197 -1.86 30.43 7.08
CA GLU A 197 -1.77 31.87 7.28
C GLU A 197 -2.88 32.65 6.54
N ALA A 198 -3.24 32.17 5.34
CA ALA A 198 -4.33 32.75 4.55
C ALA A 198 -5.74 32.35 5.06
N GLY A 199 -5.86 31.43 6.01
CA GLY A 199 -7.14 30.92 6.51
C GLY A 199 -7.93 30.11 5.47
N SER A 200 -7.25 29.55 4.46
CA SER A 200 -7.88 28.85 3.31
C SER A 200 -7.62 27.34 3.28
N LEU A 201 -6.95 26.79 4.32
CA LEU A 201 -6.75 25.36 4.51
C LEU A 201 -7.74 24.79 5.51
N PHE A 202 -8.41 23.70 5.11
CA PHE A 202 -9.37 23.01 5.97
C PHE A 202 -9.00 21.52 6.10
N GLY A 203 -9.37 20.92 7.24
CA GLY A 203 -9.23 19.49 7.50
C GLY A 203 -10.59 18.82 7.48
N PHE A 204 -10.70 17.71 6.74
CA PHE A 204 -11.88 16.86 6.71
C PHE A 204 -11.59 15.56 7.46
N PRO A 205 -12.24 15.30 8.61
CA PRO A 205 -12.00 14.09 9.37
C PRO A 205 -12.49 12.85 8.63
N LEU A 206 -11.65 11.83 8.57
CA LEU A 206 -12.00 10.53 8.03
C LEU A 206 -12.83 9.74 9.05
N ASP A 207 -14.01 9.31 8.66
CA ASP A 207 -14.76 8.27 9.34
C ASP A 207 -14.55 6.96 8.57
N GLY A 208 -13.64 6.12 9.06
CA GLY A 208 -13.37 4.84 8.44
C GLY A 208 -11.90 4.45 8.34
N TYR A 209 -11.62 3.57 7.38
CA TYR A 209 -10.32 2.93 7.21
C TYR A 209 -9.26 3.86 6.63
N TRP A 210 -8.06 3.78 7.21
CA TRP A 210 -6.84 4.41 6.69
C TRP A 210 -5.60 3.55 7.00
N ARG A 211 -4.69 3.42 6.02
CA ARG A 211 -3.40 2.77 6.20
C ARG A 211 -2.34 3.28 5.22
N ASP A 212 -1.21 3.76 5.76
CA ASP A 212 0.04 3.97 5.00
C ASP A 212 0.79 2.64 4.88
N ILE A 213 1.01 2.19 3.66
CA ILE A 213 1.76 0.96 3.39
C ILE A 213 3.23 1.30 3.21
N GLY A 214 3.91 1.64 4.28
CA GLY A 214 5.30 2.12 4.26
C GLY A 214 6.35 1.12 4.72
N THR A 215 5.98 0.04 5.38
CA THR A 215 6.88 -0.96 5.98
C THR A 215 6.36 -2.38 5.71
N PRO A 216 7.20 -3.44 5.84
CA PRO A 216 6.72 -4.82 5.74
C PRO A 216 5.60 -5.16 6.71
N GLU A 217 5.62 -4.56 7.90
CA GLU A 217 4.56 -4.72 8.90
C GLU A 217 3.23 -4.15 8.39
N SER A 218 3.20 -2.86 8.00
CA SER A 218 1.98 -2.24 7.47
C SER A 218 1.51 -2.87 6.15
N TYR A 219 2.44 -3.43 5.36
CA TYR A 219 2.10 -4.20 4.16
C TYR A 219 1.39 -5.52 4.52
N LEU A 220 1.92 -6.28 5.50
CA LEU A 220 1.28 -7.52 5.97
C LEU A 220 -0.09 -7.23 6.61
N GLU A 221 -0.19 -6.15 7.37
CA GLU A 221 -1.46 -5.71 7.96
C GLU A 221 -2.49 -5.30 6.90
N ALA A 222 -2.06 -4.63 5.82
CA ALA A 222 -2.97 -4.29 4.72
C ALA A 222 -3.57 -5.54 4.05
N HIS A 223 -2.79 -6.62 3.89
CA HIS A 223 -3.32 -7.91 3.43
C HIS A 223 -4.39 -8.47 4.37
N ARG A 224 -4.14 -8.40 5.69
CA ARG A 224 -5.11 -8.83 6.71
C ARG A 224 -6.39 -8.01 6.65
N ASP A 225 -6.26 -6.67 6.54
CA ASP A 225 -7.42 -5.78 6.47
C ASP A 225 -8.32 -6.08 5.26
N VAL A 226 -7.73 -6.41 4.11
CA VAL A 226 -8.49 -6.81 2.92
C VAL A 226 -9.18 -8.16 3.15
N LEU A 227 -8.46 -9.16 3.71
CA LEU A 227 -9.00 -10.49 3.97
C LEU A 227 -10.10 -10.48 5.05
N GLU A 228 -10.00 -9.63 6.05
CA GLU A 228 -11.00 -9.43 7.11
C GLU A 228 -12.14 -8.48 6.69
N ARG A 229 -12.02 -7.87 5.48
CA ARG A 229 -12.99 -6.91 4.95
C ARG A 229 -13.09 -5.61 5.77
N ASN A 230 -12.02 -5.27 6.48
CA ASN A 230 -11.89 -3.99 7.19
C ASN A 230 -11.77 -2.82 6.20
N PHE A 231 -11.27 -3.11 4.99
CA PHE A 231 -11.23 -2.20 3.86
C PHE A 231 -12.23 -2.64 2.77
N GLY A 232 -13.14 -1.74 2.40
CA GLY A 232 -14.15 -2.00 1.36
C GLY A 232 -13.53 -2.15 -0.02
N SER A 233 -13.50 -3.36 -0.56
CA SER A 233 -12.93 -3.68 -1.87
C SER A 233 -13.75 -4.73 -2.60
N GLU A 234 -13.66 -4.76 -3.94
CA GLU A 234 -14.30 -5.82 -4.74
C GLU A 234 -13.86 -7.21 -4.31
N LEU A 235 -12.56 -7.36 -3.97
CA LEU A 235 -12.04 -8.63 -3.46
C LEU A 235 -12.69 -9.03 -2.14
N GLY A 236 -12.87 -8.08 -1.22
CA GLY A 236 -13.57 -8.33 0.04
C GLY A 236 -14.98 -8.87 -0.17
N ASP A 237 -15.68 -8.39 -1.19
CA ASP A 237 -17.01 -8.89 -1.56
C ASP A 237 -16.96 -10.31 -2.13
N LEU A 238 -15.93 -10.64 -2.92
CA LEU A 238 -15.71 -11.98 -3.49
C LEU A 238 -15.34 -13.04 -2.44
N LEU A 239 -14.69 -12.67 -1.33
CA LEU A 239 -14.41 -13.59 -0.22
C LEU A 239 -15.66 -14.19 0.39
N GLY A 240 -16.79 -13.50 0.26
CA GLY A 240 -18.09 -13.98 0.75
C GLY A 240 -18.15 -14.21 2.27
N PRO A 241 -19.22 -14.86 2.79
CA PRO A 241 -19.42 -15.07 4.21
C PRO A 241 -18.43 -16.08 4.83
N GLY A 242 -17.75 -16.89 3.99
CA GLY A 242 -16.77 -17.87 4.44
C GLY A 242 -15.35 -17.31 4.59
N TYR A 243 -15.10 -16.07 4.20
CA TYR A 243 -13.76 -15.45 4.21
C TYR A 243 -12.70 -16.31 3.49
N LEU A 244 -13.14 -17.05 2.46
CA LEU A 244 -12.28 -17.93 1.69
C LEU A 244 -12.49 -17.70 0.20
N LEU A 245 -11.43 -17.35 -0.51
CA LEU A 245 -11.42 -17.26 -1.95
C LEU A 245 -10.30 -18.14 -2.51
N VAL A 246 -10.69 -19.12 -3.29
CA VAL A 246 -9.79 -20.06 -3.97
C VAL A 246 -10.07 -19.95 -5.45
N ALA A 247 -9.02 -19.67 -6.24
CA ALA A 247 -9.14 -19.61 -7.69
C ALA A 247 -9.57 -20.98 -8.25
N PRO A 248 -10.42 -21.00 -9.29
CA PRO A 248 -10.99 -22.26 -9.81
C PRO A 248 -9.96 -23.27 -10.33
N ASP A 249 -8.79 -22.81 -10.74
CA ASP A 249 -7.69 -23.63 -11.28
C ASP A 249 -6.59 -23.93 -10.25
N ALA A 250 -6.76 -23.47 -9.00
CA ALA A 250 -5.88 -23.84 -7.89
C ALA A 250 -6.04 -25.33 -7.56
N ARG A 251 -4.93 -25.98 -7.25
CA ARG A 251 -4.89 -27.41 -6.91
C ARG A 251 -4.60 -27.62 -5.44
N ILE A 252 -5.58 -28.12 -4.71
CA ILE A 252 -5.48 -28.40 -3.30
C ILE A 252 -5.54 -29.91 -3.10
N ALA A 253 -4.45 -30.51 -2.65
CA ALA A 253 -4.35 -31.96 -2.47
C ALA A 253 -5.23 -32.43 -1.30
N ASP A 254 -5.61 -33.71 -1.36
CA ASP A 254 -6.33 -34.37 -0.26
C ASP A 254 -5.54 -34.27 1.06
N GLY A 255 -6.25 -33.94 2.15
CA GLY A 255 -5.67 -33.76 3.47
C GLY A 255 -5.01 -32.40 3.71
N ALA A 256 -4.92 -31.53 2.72
CA ALA A 256 -4.58 -30.12 2.95
C ALA A 256 -5.72 -29.40 3.67
N ARG A 257 -5.38 -28.41 4.49
CA ARG A 257 -6.36 -27.66 5.31
C ARG A 257 -6.21 -26.17 5.08
N LEU A 258 -7.32 -25.50 4.75
CA LEU A 258 -7.43 -24.05 4.68
C LEU A 258 -8.23 -23.56 5.87
N VAL A 259 -7.69 -22.58 6.60
CA VAL A 259 -8.34 -21.98 7.79
C VAL A 259 -8.60 -20.50 7.50
N PRO A 260 -9.82 -20.10 7.14
CA PRO A 260 -10.15 -18.72 6.79
C PRO A 260 -9.82 -17.69 7.89
N PRO A 261 -9.60 -16.41 7.53
CA PRO A 261 -9.58 -15.84 6.18
C PRO A 261 -8.35 -16.26 5.35
N VAL A 262 -8.58 -16.69 4.09
CA VAL A 262 -7.50 -17.16 3.19
C VAL A 262 -7.83 -16.80 1.75
N PHE A 263 -6.82 -16.35 1.02
CA PHE A 263 -6.81 -16.23 -0.43
C PHE A 263 -5.85 -17.25 -1.05
N VAL A 264 -6.31 -17.94 -2.10
CA VAL A 264 -5.48 -18.85 -2.92
C VAL A 264 -5.65 -18.47 -4.38
N GLY A 265 -4.57 -17.99 -5.01
CA GLY A 265 -4.51 -17.47 -6.36
C GLY A 265 -4.55 -18.55 -7.45
N ALA A 266 -4.61 -18.08 -8.70
CA ALA A 266 -4.71 -18.89 -9.90
C ALA A 266 -3.49 -19.80 -10.06
N GLY A 267 -3.73 -21.08 -10.43
CA GLY A 267 -2.66 -22.06 -10.65
C GLY A 267 -1.83 -22.42 -9.41
N ALA A 268 -2.17 -21.92 -8.23
CA ALA A 268 -1.48 -22.28 -6.99
C ALA A 268 -1.64 -23.78 -6.68
N VAL A 269 -0.61 -24.36 -6.06
CA VAL A 269 -0.57 -25.79 -5.70
C VAL A 269 -0.32 -25.92 -4.21
N ILE A 270 -1.22 -26.60 -3.50
CA ILE A 270 -1.09 -26.90 -2.07
C ILE A 270 -1.07 -28.42 -1.90
N GLU A 271 0.07 -28.95 -1.45
CA GLU A 271 0.34 -30.37 -1.37
C GLU A 271 -0.28 -31.03 -0.12
N THR A 272 -0.26 -32.36 -0.10
CA THR A 272 -0.86 -33.21 0.94
C THR A 272 -0.41 -32.84 2.35
N GLY A 273 -1.37 -32.67 3.25
CA GLY A 273 -1.13 -32.40 4.65
C GLY A 273 -0.64 -30.97 4.95
N ALA A 274 -0.49 -30.12 3.95
CA ALA A 274 -0.18 -28.71 4.18
C ALA A 274 -1.34 -28.00 4.91
N ARG A 275 -1.00 -27.03 5.75
CA ARG A 275 -1.96 -26.18 6.46
C ARG A 275 -1.75 -24.73 6.07
N ILE A 276 -2.75 -24.11 5.49
CA ILE A 276 -2.80 -22.67 5.29
C ILE A 276 -3.67 -22.09 6.39
N GLY A 277 -3.03 -21.43 7.35
CA GLY A 277 -3.67 -20.79 8.47
C GLY A 277 -4.35 -19.48 8.11
N SER A 278 -5.05 -18.91 9.07
CA SER A 278 -5.81 -17.68 8.89
C SER A 278 -4.93 -16.51 8.47
N LEU A 279 -5.57 -15.53 7.83
CA LEU A 279 -4.90 -14.28 7.38
C LEU A 279 -3.70 -14.53 6.44
N SER A 280 -3.79 -15.59 5.63
CA SER A 280 -2.72 -15.97 4.71
C SER A 280 -3.14 -15.76 3.27
N VAL A 281 -2.18 -15.33 2.46
CA VAL A 281 -2.27 -15.18 1.02
C VAL A 281 -1.32 -16.15 0.35
N VAL A 282 -1.84 -16.97 -0.56
CA VAL A 282 -1.06 -17.82 -1.47
C VAL A 282 -1.27 -17.28 -2.88
N GLY A 283 -0.27 -16.59 -3.42
CA GLY A 283 -0.35 -15.91 -4.72
C GLY A 283 -0.39 -16.86 -5.92
N ASP A 284 -0.61 -16.29 -7.09
CA ASP A 284 -0.75 -17.03 -8.36
C ASP A 284 0.47 -17.91 -8.64
N GLY A 285 0.24 -19.17 -9.02
CA GLY A 285 1.29 -20.13 -9.34
C GLY A 285 2.22 -20.49 -8.19
N ALA A 286 1.95 -20.05 -6.95
CA ALA A 286 2.74 -20.43 -5.79
C ALA A 286 2.61 -21.94 -5.50
N TRP A 287 3.68 -22.54 -4.99
CA TRP A 287 3.71 -23.96 -4.63
C TRP A 287 4.03 -24.16 -3.15
N ILE A 288 3.14 -24.82 -2.43
CA ILE A 288 3.26 -25.12 -1.02
C ILE A 288 3.47 -26.62 -0.85
N GLY A 289 4.63 -27.01 -0.35
CA GLY A 289 5.04 -28.40 -0.18
C GLY A 289 4.26 -29.16 0.88
N ALA A 290 4.38 -30.49 0.81
CA ALA A 290 3.68 -31.39 1.72
C ALA A 290 4.00 -31.07 3.19
N ARG A 291 2.98 -31.09 4.05
CA ARG A 291 3.09 -30.82 5.49
C ARG A 291 3.65 -29.44 5.85
N ALA A 292 3.74 -28.49 4.90
CA ALA A 292 4.10 -27.12 5.21
C ALA A 292 2.99 -26.43 6.02
N GLU A 293 3.40 -25.55 6.93
CA GLU A 293 2.48 -24.77 7.77
C GLU A 293 2.68 -23.28 7.50
N ILE A 294 1.66 -22.63 6.99
CA ILE A 294 1.62 -21.19 6.65
C ILE A 294 0.56 -20.53 7.52
N ASP A 295 0.90 -19.46 8.24
CA ASP A 295 -0.06 -18.72 9.08
C ASP A 295 0.21 -17.22 9.03
N SER A 296 -0.82 -16.40 8.88
CA SER A 296 -0.72 -14.93 8.88
C SER A 296 0.38 -14.39 7.92
N THR A 297 0.56 -15.01 6.77
CA THR A 297 1.74 -14.88 5.90
C THR A 297 1.32 -14.59 4.46
N VAL A 298 2.14 -13.81 3.76
CA VAL A 298 2.03 -13.58 2.33
C VAL A 298 3.07 -14.42 1.60
N ILE A 299 2.61 -15.37 0.79
CA ILE A 299 3.40 -16.10 -0.19
C ILE A 299 3.06 -15.52 -1.56
N ALA A 300 3.97 -14.73 -2.14
CA ALA A 300 3.74 -14.04 -3.39
C ALA A 300 3.72 -14.97 -4.61
N ALA A 301 3.35 -14.42 -5.77
CA ALA A 301 3.20 -15.19 -7.01
C ALA A 301 4.47 -15.97 -7.38
N GLY A 302 4.28 -17.23 -7.82
CA GLY A 302 5.35 -18.12 -8.25
C GLY A 302 6.35 -18.55 -7.17
N ALA A 303 6.15 -18.14 -5.91
CA ALA A 303 7.03 -18.55 -4.81
C ALA A 303 6.84 -20.03 -4.47
N ARG A 304 7.91 -20.67 -4.01
CA ARG A 304 7.92 -22.07 -3.62
C ARG A 304 8.29 -22.24 -2.17
N VAL A 305 7.52 -23.03 -1.45
CA VAL A 305 7.77 -23.37 -0.04
C VAL A 305 7.96 -24.87 0.06
N GLY A 306 9.12 -25.31 0.54
CA GLY A 306 9.49 -26.70 0.67
C GLY A 306 8.69 -27.48 1.71
N GLU A 307 8.81 -28.80 1.64
CA GLU A 307 8.14 -29.74 2.53
C GLU A 307 8.43 -29.48 3.99
N ALA A 308 7.44 -29.63 4.87
CA ALA A 308 7.56 -29.49 6.33
C ALA A 308 8.17 -28.13 6.79
N THR A 309 8.06 -27.10 5.97
CA THR A 309 8.49 -25.73 6.30
C THR A 309 7.36 -24.99 7.02
N THR A 310 7.72 -24.26 8.07
CA THR A 310 6.79 -23.43 8.85
C THR A 310 7.07 -21.96 8.59
N ILE A 311 6.04 -21.19 8.18
CA ILE A 311 6.15 -19.73 7.96
C ILE A 311 5.01 -19.04 8.70
N VAL A 312 5.36 -18.12 9.62
CA VAL A 312 4.39 -17.38 10.43
C VAL A 312 4.67 -15.89 10.41
N GLY A 313 3.64 -15.07 10.15
CA GLY A 313 3.71 -13.61 10.23
C GLY A 313 4.84 -13.01 9.38
N SER A 314 5.08 -13.53 8.18
CA SER A 314 6.24 -13.23 7.36
C SER A 314 5.86 -13.05 5.88
N ILE A 315 6.81 -12.64 5.05
CA ILE A 315 6.56 -12.37 3.64
C ILE A 315 7.58 -13.15 2.79
N VAL A 316 7.10 -13.93 1.84
CA VAL A 316 7.90 -14.59 0.81
C VAL A 316 7.60 -13.93 -0.53
N GLY A 317 8.59 -13.24 -1.08
CA GLY A 317 8.48 -12.46 -2.31
C GLY A 317 8.29 -13.31 -3.57
N GLU A 318 7.95 -12.65 -4.67
CA GLU A 318 7.68 -13.31 -5.96
C GLU A 318 8.84 -14.19 -6.41
N HIS A 319 8.51 -15.41 -6.88
CA HIS A 319 9.48 -16.40 -7.39
C HIS A 319 10.60 -16.77 -6.39
N ALA A 320 10.45 -16.46 -5.11
CA ALA A 320 11.40 -16.93 -4.10
C ALA A 320 11.25 -18.43 -3.86
N ASP A 321 12.35 -19.09 -3.51
CA ASP A 321 12.40 -20.52 -3.25
C ASP A 321 12.90 -20.78 -1.83
N VAL A 322 12.03 -21.34 -0.99
CA VAL A 322 12.32 -21.69 0.41
C VAL A 322 12.40 -23.22 0.50
N GLY A 323 13.55 -23.73 0.90
CA GLY A 323 13.83 -25.15 1.03
C GLY A 323 13.00 -25.85 2.12
N ALA A 324 13.11 -27.17 2.16
CA ALA A 324 12.39 -28.01 3.11
C ALA A 324 12.88 -27.79 4.57
N GLY A 325 11.95 -27.96 5.52
CA GLY A 325 12.26 -27.91 6.96
C GLY A 325 12.71 -26.54 7.48
N CYS A 326 12.48 -25.47 6.73
CA CYS A 326 12.78 -24.11 7.18
C CYS A 326 11.77 -23.64 8.23
N ARG A 327 12.20 -22.69 9.07
CA ARG A 327 11.34 -21.94 9.98
C ARG A 327 11.52 -20.45 9.75
N ILE A 328 10.44 -19.76 9.31
CA ILE A 328 10.46 -18.33 9.00
C ILE A 328 9.36 -17.65 9.81
N GLN A 329 9.75 -16.69 10.66
CA GLN A 329 8.82 -16.02 11.56
C GLN A 329 9.28 -14.59 11.90
N GLY A 330 8.55 -13.90 12.79
CA GLY A 330 8.97 -12.63 13.36
C GLY A 330 9.10 -11.50 12.34
N LEU A 331 8.16 -11.39 11.38
CA LEU A 331 8.17 -10.36 10.32
C LEU A 331 9.40 -10.46 9.40
N SER A 332 9.91 -11.67 9.19
CA SER A 332 11.00 -11.90 8.24
C SER A 332 10.52 -11.74 6.79
N VAL A 333 11.40 -11.26 5.93
CA VAL A 333 11.09 -11.02 4.52
C VAL A 333 12.09 -11.73 3.62
N VAL A 334 11.63 -12.69 2.83
CA VAL A 334 12.41 -13.30 1.75
C VAL A 334 12.17 -12.52 0.47
N GLY A 335 13.21 -11.89 -0.07
CA GLY A 335 13.10 -11.02 -1.23
C GLY A 335 12.74 -11.77 -2.52
N PRO A 336 12.21 -11.05 -3.54
CA PRO A 336 11.85 -11.64 -4.82
C PRO A 336 13.01 -12.41 -5.46
N GLY A 337 12.75 -13.65 -5.90
CA GLY A 337 13.74 -14.53 -6.53
C GLY A 337 14.87 -15.01 -5.62
N ALA A 338 14.82 -14.74 -4.31
CA ALA A 338 15.80 -15.25 -3.36
C ALA A 338 15.63 -16.77 -3.15
N ARG A 339 16.72 -17.43 -2.79
CA ARG A 339 16.74 -18.87 -2.49
C ARG A 339 17.22 -19.09 -1.08
N VAL A 340 16.40 -19.70 -0.24
CA VAL A 340 16.74 -20.09 1.13
C VAL A 340 16.87 -21.61 1.14
N GLY A 341 18.09 -22.12 1.37
CA GLY A 341 18.35 -23.55 1.46
C GLY A 341 17.59 -24.21 2.61
N GLU A 342 17.62 -25.53 2.64
CA GLU A 342 16.90 -26.34 3.63
C GLU A 342 17.32 -26.03 5.08
N ARG A 343 16.39 -26.24 6.04
CA ARG A 343 16.61 -26.20 7.49
C ARG A 343 17.15 -24.87 8.03
N ASN A 344 16.95 -23.78 7.31
CA ASN A 344 17.27 -22.44 7.80
C ASN A 344 16.18 -21.92 8.75
N MET A 345 16.59 -21.11 9.72
CA MET A 345 15.71 -20.39 10.61
C MET A 345 15.87 -18.88 10.41
N LEU A 346 14.78 -18.17 10.06
CA LEU A 346 14.73 -16.72 9.91
C LEU A 346 13.75 -16.15 10.94
N ASP A 347 14.22 -15.19 11.74
CA ASP A 347 13.42 -14.57 12.79
C ASP A 347 13.82 -13.09 12.99
N HIS A 348 13.11 -12.37 13.87
CA HIS A 348 13.46 -11.01 14.30
C HIS A 348 13.59 -9.99 13.15
N GLY A 349 12.74 -10.10 12.14
CA GLY A 349 12.71 -9.14 11.03
C GLY A 349 13.87 -9.29 10.03
N ILE A 350 14.49 -10.47 9.93
CA ILE A 350 15.52 -10.74 8.93
C ILE A 350 14.97 -10.46 7.52
N ARG A 351 15.77 -9.78 6.71
CA ARG A 351 15.45 -9.46 5.31
C ARG A 351 16.50 -10.06 4.38
N ILE A 352 16.11 -11.08 3.62
CA ILE A 352 16.95 -11.68 2.58
C ILE A 352 16.79 -10.82 1.32
N ALA A 353 17.90 -10.37 0.73
CA ALA A 353 17.87 -9.50 -0.44
C ALA A 353 17.27 -10.20 -1.67
N ALA A 354 16.77 -9.42 -2.63
CA ALA A 354 16.22 -9.95 -3.87
C ALA A 354 17.29 -10.73 -4.65
N GLY A 355 17.01 -11.99 -5.02
CA GLY A 355 17.89 -12.88 -5.75
C GLY A 355 19.06 -13.46 -4.94
N GLU A 356 19.13 -13.19 -3.64
CA GLU A 356 20.17 -13.74 -2.76
C GLU A 356 19.98 -15.24 -2.54
N THR A 357 21.09 -15.95 -2.31
CA THR A 357 21.08 -17.37 -2.02
C THR A 357 21.69 -17.66 -0.66
N ILE A 358 20.94 -18.29 0.23
CA ILE A 358 21.35 -18.77 1.54
C ILE A 358 21.56 -20.28 1.44
N ALA A 359 22.73 -20.77 1.85
CA ALA A 359 23.03 -22.21 1.86
C ALA A 359 22.14 -22.97 2.87
N PRO A 360 21.95 -24.29 2.72
CA PRO A 360 21.29 -25.09 3.75
C PRO A 360 22.00 -24.97 5.11
N ASP A 361 21.23 -24.99 6.20
CA ASP A 361 21.72 -24.94 7.59
C ASP A 361 22.60 -23.71 7.92
N ALA A 362 22.54 -22.64 7.10
CA ALA A 362 23.42 -21.48 7.27
C ALA A 362 22.94 -20.48 8.33
N LEU A 363 21.63 -20.40 8.54
CA LEU A 363 21.00 -19.50 9.50
C LEU A 363 20.27 -20.34 10.57
N THR A 364 20.82 -20.35 11.78
CA THR A 364 20.22 -21.01 12.94
C THR A 364 20.25 -20.05 14.13
N PHE A 365 19.14 -19.89 14.81
CA PHE A 365 19.06 -19.16 16.07
C PHE A 365 19.00 -20.17 17.21
N SER A 366 19.93 -20.07 18.14
CA SER A 366 19.95 -20.87 19.37
C SER A 366 19.27 -20.11 20.49
#